data_ca2dc44e494863d787141868aaaa3e1d
#
_entry.id   ca2dc44e494863d787141868aaaa3e1d
#
_cell.length_a   1.000
_cell.length_b   1.000
_cell.length_c   1.000
_cell.angle_alpha   90.00
_cell.angle_beta   90.00
_cell.angle_gamma   90.00
#
_symmetry.space_group_name_H-M   'P 1'
#
loop_
_entity.id
_entity.type
_entity.pdbx_description
1 polymer ?
#
loop_
_entity_poly.entity_id
_entity_poly.type
_entity_poly.pdbx_seq_one_letter_code
_entity_poly.pdbx_strand_id
1 'polypeptide(L)'
;MELSLSLEQEMIRDTAREFLDARSDSAAVRRVVDAETLSARHDPELWGEVAELGWCGIALPEEAGGAGLGAPELVLLMEQMGRCLACVPYWSSVCLAAPALQWGLSQAQAQVRLEPLALGATRAALVLPAWTAPDAAGQLSPEALPVWAEAGEGGFVLHGRVDQVFDAVGADWLLVPARIHDGAGGLALFLLDAAARALYRRWSR
;
A
#
# COMPACT_ATOMS: atom_id res chain seq x y z
N MET A 1 19.56 -22.40 -10.28
CA MET A 1 18.91 -21.32 -9.50
C MET A 1 19.23 -21.63 -8.05
N GLU A 2 20.05 -20.81 -7.43
CA GLU A 2 20.42 -20.99 -6.02
C GLU A 2 19.26 -20.45 -5.19
N LEU A 3 18.74 -21.29 -4.30
CA LEU A 3 17.60 -20.94 -3.41
C LEU A 3 18.08 -20.52 -2.01
N SER A 4 19.39 -20.41 -1.82
CA SER A 4 19.99 -19.94 -0.57
C SER A 4 19.94 -18.42 -0.49
N LEU A 5 19.62 -17.91 0.70
CA LEU A 5 19.71 -16.48 0.97
C LEU A 5 21.16 -16.02 0.94
N SER A 6 21.41 -14.78 0.53
CA SER A 6 22.69 -14.12 0.74
C SER A 6 22.90 -13.78 2.22
N LEU A 7 24.13 -13.48 2.63
CA LEU A 7 24.41 -13.05 4.00
C LEU A 7 23.61 -11.78 4.38
N GLU A 8 23.46 -10.85 3.45
CA GLU A 8 22.67 -9.63 3.65
C GLU A 8 21.18 -9.95 3.84
N GLN A 9 20.65 -10.86 3.04
CA GLN A 9 19.26 -11.31 3.16
C GLN A 9 19.01 -12.05 4.48
N GLU A 10 19.96 -12.87 4.92
CA GLU A 10 19.90 -13.52 6.23
C GLU A 10 19.92 -12.49 7.37
N MET A 11 20.76 -11.46 7.27
CA MET A 11 20.80 -10.38 8.27
C MET A 11 19.48 -9.60 8.32
N ILE A 12 18.89 -9.26 7.16
CA ILE A 12 17.58 -8.58 7.09
C ILE A 12 16.50 -9.44 7.76
N ARG A 13 16.42 -10.72 7.40
CA ARG A 13 15.45 -11.66 7.98
C ARG A 13 15.60 -11.76 9.50
N ASP A 14 16.82 -11.96 9.98
CA ASP A 14 17.09 -12.23 11.40
C ASP A 14 16.87 -10.95 12.24
N THR A 15 17.29 -9.79 11.74
CA THR A 15 16.98 -8.49 12.35
C THR A 15 15.49 -8.24 12.42
N ALA A 16 14.76 -8.50 11.32
CA ALA A 16 13.32 -8.34 11.29
C ALA A 16 12.63 -9.27 12.29
N ARG A 17 13.09 -10.50 12.39
CA ARG A 17 12.56 -11.48 13.34
C ARG A 17 12.75 -11.05 14.78
N GLU A 18 13.96 -10.67 15.14
CA GLU A 18 14.30 -10.24 16.52
C GLU A 18 13.48 -9.00 16.93
N PHE A 19 13.45 -7.99 16.06
CA PHE A 19 12.70 -6.77 16.29
C PHE A 19 11.20 -7.05 16.47
N LEU A 20 10.60 -7.79 15.56
CA LEU A 20 9.16 -8.05 15.57
C LEU A 20 8.75 -8.98 16.70
N ASP A 21 9.59 -9.94 17.10
CA ASP A 21 9.34 -10.77 18.28
C ASP A 21 9.26 -9.94 19.57
N ALA A 22 10.06 -8.87 19.65
CA ALA A 22 10.05 -7.96 20.79
C ALA A 22 8.88 -6.97 20.79
N ARG A 23 8.34 -6.60 19.59
CA ARG A 23 7.39 -5.50 19.44
C ARG A 23 5.95 -5.92 19.12
N SER A 24 5.75 -7.09 18.51
CA SER A 24 4.44 -7.58 18.08
C SER A 24 4.10 -8.92 18.71
N ASP A 25 3.99 -8.94 20.03
CA ASP A 25 3.50 -10.09 20.78
C ASP A 25 1.97 -10.22 20.67
N SER A 26 1.44 -11.33 21.16
CA SER A 26 -0.01 -11.57 21.11
C SER A 26 -0.83 -10.55 21.91
N ALA A 27 -0.26 -9.88 22.90
CA ALA A 27 -0.94 -8.84 23.64
C ALA A 27 -1.01 -7.53 22.83
N ALA A 28 0.07 -7.18 22.12
CA ALA A 28 0.09 -6.06 21.19
C ALA A 28 -0.94 -6.24 20.07
N VAL A 29 -0.97 -7.42 19.45
CA VAL A 29 -1.95 -7.75 18.40
C VAL A 29 -3.39 -7.62 18.92
N ARG A 30 -3.69 -8.17 20.10
CA ARG A 30 -5.03 -8.08 20.68
C ARG A 30 -5.47 -6.66 20.97
N ARG A 31 -4.58 -5.79 21.46
CA ARG A 31 -4.90 -4.37 21.67
C ARG A 31 -5.42 -3.70 20.41
N VAL A 32 -4.84 -4.02 19.26
CA VAL A 32 -5.25 -3.46 17.98
C VAL A 32 -6.53 -4.11 17.45
N VAL A 33 -6.64 -5.45 17.53
CA VAL A 33 -7.82 -6.19 17.04
C VAL A 33 -9.07 -5.85 17.84
N ASP A 34 -8.94 -5.73 19.17
CA ASP A 34 -10.05 -5.45 20.09
C ASP A 34 -10.36 -3.95 20.19
N ALA A 35 -9.62 -3.08 19.48
CA ALA A 35 -9.84 -1.65 19.50
C ALA A 35 -11.26 -1.28 19.01
N GLU A 36 -11.97 -0.44 19.78
CA GLU A 36 -13.34 -0.03 19.47
C GLU A 36 -13.42 0.91 18.26
N THR A 37 -12.40 1.73 18.06
CA THR A 37 -12.35 2.71 16.97
C THR A 37 -11.55 2.20 15.78
N LEU A 38 -11.99 2.54 14.57
CA LEU A 38 -11.31 2.13 13.34
C LEU A 38 -9.90 2.73 13.22
N SER A 39 -9.71 3.95 13.70
CA SER A 39 -8.41 4.62 13.70
C SER A 39 -7.38 3.95 14.60
N ALA A 40 -7.83 3.19 15.60
CA ALA A 40 -6.96 2.45 16.50
C ALA A 40 -6.65 1.01 16.00
N ARG A 41 -7.12 0.63 14.81
CA ARG A 41 -6.90 -0.70 14.24
C ARG A 41 -5.59 -0.85 13.46
N HIS A 42 -4.61 -0.08 13.82
CA HIS A 42 -3.20 -0.29 13.48
C HIS A 42 -2.35 0.16 14.67
N ASP A 43 -1.12 -0.27 14.71
CA ASP A 43 -0.15 0.13 15.74
C ASP A 43 0.71 1.28 15.18
N PRO A 44 0.45 2.54 15.59
CA PRO A 44 1.19 3.69 15.08
C PRO A 44 2.63 3.76 15.62
N GLU A 45 2.89 3.20 16.81
CA GLU A 45 4.24 3.17 17.38
C GLU A 45 5.10 2.18 16.59
N LEU A 46 4.58 0.97 16.37
CA LEU A 46 5.25 -0.03 15.54
C LEU A 46 5.47 0.48 14.10
N TRP A 47 4.50 1.20 13.53
CA TRP A 47 4.67 1.82 12.21
C TRP A 47 5.82 2.83 12.19
N GLY A 48 5.91 3.70 13.20
CA GLY A 48 7.01 4.66 13.34
C GLY A 48 8.37 3.97 13.40
N GLU A 49 8.50 2.92 14.21
CA GLU A 49 9.74 2.14 14.33
C GLU A 49 10.12 1.41 13.04
N VAL A 50 9.14 0.85 12.33
CA VAL A 50 9.32 0.24 10.99
C VAL A 50 9.83 1.28 9.99
N ALA A 51 9.32 2.51 10.05
CA ALA A 51 9.76 3.63 9.23
C ALA A 51 11.19 4.07 9.58
N GLU A 52 11.53 4.19 10.87
CA GLU A 52 12.88 4.53 11.35
C GLU A 52 13.93 3.49 10.92
N LEU A 53 13.56 2.22 10.83
CA LEU A 53 14.40 1.15 10.31
C LEU A 53 14.55 1.19 8.77
N GLY A 54 13.90 2.14 8.09
CA GLY A 54 13.95 2.27 6.63
C GLY A 54 13.18 1.20 5.86
N TRP A 55 12.39 0.38 6.54
CA TRP A 55 11.72 -0.75 5.90
C TRP A 55 10.59 -0.30 4.97
N CYS A 56 10.01 0.87 5.20
CA CYS A 56 8.99 1.43 4.29
C CYS A 56 9.55 1.72 2.90
N GLY A 57 10.84 2.04 2.79
CA GLY A 57 11.53 2.32 1.54
C GLY A 57 12.39 1.17 1.00
N ILE A 58 12.34 -0.01 1.60
CA ILE A 58 13.30 -1.09 1.31
C ILE A 58 13.43 -1.42 -0.18
N ALA A 59 12.33 -1.48 -0.91
CA ALA A 59 12.29 -1.83 -2.33
C ALA A 59 12.14 -0.59 -3.25
N LEU A 60 12.14 0.61 -2.69
CA LEU A 60 12.09 1.85 -3.46
C LEU A 60 13.48 2.30 -3.86
N PRO A 61 13.62 3.00 -5.00
CA PRO A 61 14.91 3.48 -5.46
C PRO A 61 15.51 4.55 -4.51
N GLU A 62 16.83 4.64 -4.47
CA GLU A 62 17.56 5.58 -3.61
C GLU A 62 17.17 7.04 -3.90
N GLU A 63 16.89 7.39 -5.16
CA GLU A 63 16.45 8.72 -5.57
C GLU A 63 15.10 9.12 -4.96
N ALA A 64 14.33 8.13 -4.52
CA ALA A 64 13.05 8.33 -3.82
C ALA A 64 13.19 8.15 -2.29
N GLY A 65 14.40 8.14 -1.76
CA GLY A 65 14.66 7.93 -0.34
C GLY A 65 14.56 6.47 0.12
N GLY A 66 14.55 5.52 -0.82
CA GLY A 66 14.53 4.09 -0.54
C GLY A 66 15.92 3.47 -0.40
N ALA A 67 15.97 2.17 -0.13
CA ALA A 67 17.22 1.42 -0.02
C ALA A 67 17.69 0.78 -1.35
N GLY A 68 16.88 0.85 -2.40
CA GLY A 68 17.22 0.29 -3.71
C GLY A 68 17.30 -1.23 -3.75
N LEU A 69 16.79 -1.92 -2.72
CA LEU A 69 16.76 -3.39 -2.66
C LEU A 69 15.60 -3.94 -3.49
N GLY A 70 15.42 -5.24 -3.49
CA GLY A 70 14.47 -5.89 -4.37
C GLY A 70 13.27 -6.55 -3.69
N ALA A 71 12.50 -7.23 -4.51
CA ALA A 71 11.38 -8.04 -4.03
C ALA A 71 11.79 -9.15 -3.05
N PRO A 72 12.96 -9.80 -3.16
CA PRO A 72 13.38 -10.81 -2.18
C PRO A 72 13.44 -10.25 -0.75
N GLU A 73 14.05 -9.09 -0.55
CA GLU A 73 14.19 -8.46 0.78
C GLU A 73 12.82 -8.01 1.32
N LEU A 74 11.97 -7.48 0.44
CA LEU A 74 10.59 -7.15 0.79
C LEU A 74 9.80 -8.39 1.26
N VAL A 75 9.94 -9.52 0.58
CA VAL A 75 9.29 -10.78 0.96
C VAL A 75 9.78 -11.27 2.32
N LEU A 76 11.07 -11.17 2.60
CA LEU A 76 11.62 -11.56 3.91
C LEU A 76 11.01 -10.74 5.07
N LEU A 77 10.86 -9.42 4.88
CA LEU A 77 10.16 -8.59 5.87
C LEU A 77 8.69 -8.98 6.02
N MET A 78 7.98 -9.17 4.91
CA MET A 78 6.57 -9.58 4.92
C MET A 78 6.36 -10.92 5.61
N GLU A 79 7.26 -11.88 5.41
CA GLU A 79 7.22 -13.17 6.10
C GLU A 79 7.30 -13.00 7.62
N GLN A 80 8.25 -12.18 8.10
CA GLN A 80 8.40 -11.94 9.54
C GLN A 80 7.21 -11.14 10.10
N MET A 81 6.69 -10.14 9.39
CA MET A 81 5.48 -9.41 9.78
C MET A 81 4.25 -10.32 9.85
N GLY A 82 4.08 -11.21 8.87
CA GLY A 82 2.99 -12.19 8.86
C GLY A 82 3.09 -13.21 10.01
N ARG A 83 4.29 -13.64 10.33
CA ARG A 83 4.55 -14.61 11.42
C ARG A 83 4.07 -14.11 12.79
N CYS A 84 4.21 -12.82 13.07
CA CYS A 84 3.79 -12.19 14.33
C CYS A 84 2.49 -11.39 14.22
N LEU A 85 1.83 -11.40 13.06
CA LEU A 85 0.61 -10.63 12.77
C LEU A 85 0.77 -9.12 13.04
N ALA A 86 1.89 -8.55 12.60
CA ALA A 86 2.19 -7.14 12.80
C ALA A 86 1.06 -6.24 12.27
N CYS A 87 0.45 -5.48 13.16
CA CYS A 87 -0.73 -4.68 12.86
C CYS A 87 -0.34 -3.30 12.27
N VAL A 88 0.33 -3.32 11.13
CA VAL A 88 0.77 -2.12 10.39
C VAL A 88 0.32 -2.17 8.94
N PRO A 89 0.03 -1.02 8.29
CA PRO A 89 -0.45 -0.97 6.91
C PRO A 89 0.67 -1.20 5.88
N TYR A 90 1.58 -2.14 6.17
CA TYR A 90 2.76 -2.40 5.35
C TYR A 90 2.39 -2.99 3.99
N TRP A 91 1.46 -3.96 3.99
CA TRP A 91 0.98 -4.59 2.78
C TRP A 91 0.36 -3.58 1.80
N SER A 92 -0.57 -2.76 2.27
CA SER A 92 -1.27 -1.80 1.43
C SER A 92 -0.37 -0.65 0.96
N SER A 93 0.47 -0.13 1.85
CA SER A 93 1.29 1.04 1.56
C SER A 93 2.57 0.70 0.80
N VAL A 94 3.34 -0.27 1.32
CA VAL A 94 4.68 -0.58 0.79
C VAL A 94 4.62 -1.59 -0.35
N CYS A 95 3.78 -2.65 -0.22
CA CYS A 95 3.76 -3.72 -1.22
C CYS A 95 2.83 -3.43 -2.40
N LEU A 96 1.80 -2.60 -2.24
CA LEU A 96 0.82 -2.32 -3.28
C LEU A 96 0.88 -0.87 -3.79
N ALA A 97 0.72 0.11 -2.90
CA ALA A 97 0.59 1.51 -3.32
C ALA A 97 1.92 2.08 -3.84
N ALA A 98 3.03 1.80 -3.18
CA ALA A 98 4.33 2.32 -3.60
C ALA A 98 4.75 1.84 -5.01
N PRO A 99 4.68 0.54 -5.36
CA PRO A 99 4.94 0.09 -6.73
C PRO A 99 3.95 0.65 -7.75
N ALA A 100 2.66 0.78 -7.39
CA ALA A 100 1.66 1.35 -8.29
C ALA A 100 1.96 2.83 -8.63
N LEU A 101 2.46 3.61 -7.67
CA LEU A 101 2.94 4.97 -7.91
C LEU A 101 4.23 4.99 -8.72
N GLN A 102 5.18 4.12 -8.40
CA GLN A 102 6.46 4.05 -9.11
C GLN A 102 6.28 3.77 -10.60
N TRP A 103 5.36 2.88 -10.96
CA TRP A 103 5.12 2.51 -12.36
C TRP A 103 4.04 3.33 -13.05
N GLY A 104 3.13 3.91 -12.29
CA GLY A 104 1.99 4.68 -12.82
C GLY A 104 2.26 6.16 -13.07
N LEU A 105 3.36 6.71 -12.53
CA LEU A 105 3.70 8.12 -12.63
C LEU A 105 4.94 8.35 -13.50
N SER A 106 5.07 9.57 -14.04
CA SER A 106 6.34 10.01 -14.61
C SER A 106 7.42 10.08 -13.52
N GLN A 107 8.69 9.93 -13.88
CA GLN A 107 9.80 9.91 -12.91
C GLN A 107 9.77 11.13 -11.96
N ALA A 108 9.53 12.33 -12.48
CA ALA A 108 9.47 13.55 -11.67
C ALA A 108 8.29 13.54 -10.67
N GLN A 109 7.14 13.02 -11.08
CA GLN A 109 5.97 12.90 -10.21
C GLN A 109 6.16 11.78 -9.17
N ALA A 110 6.75 10.66 -9.59
CA ALA A 110 7.03 9.52 -8.73
C ALA A 110 7.96 9.91 -7.58
N GLN A 111 9.05 10.61 -7.86
CA GLN A 111 10.02 11.03 -6.85
C GLN A 111 9.35 11.81 -5.70
N VAL A 112 8.54 12.83 -6.02
CA VAL A 112 7.86 13.65 -5.02
C VAL A 112 6.84 12.86 -4.19
N ARG A 113 6.25 11.81 -4.77
CA ARG A 113 5.20 11.01 -4.11
C ARG A 113 5.76 9.79 -3.37
N LEU A 114 6.87 9.24 -3.82
CA LEU A 114 7.47 8.06 -3.21
C LEU A 114 8.27 8.39 -1.95
N GLU A 115 8.93 9.55 -1.89
CA GLU A 115 9.73 9.94 -0.74
C GLU A 115 8.95 9.90 0.60
N PRO A 116 7.77 10.52 0.74
CA PRO A 116 7.02 10.44 1.99
C PRO A 116 6.51 9.02 2.30
N LEU A 117 6.32 8.16 1.31
CA LEU A 117 6.01 6.74 1.53
C LEU A 117 7.25 5.97 1.99
N ALA A 118 8.41 6.21 1.39
CA ALA A 118 9.69 5.59 1.78
C ALA A 118 10.07 5.90 3.23
N LEU A 119 9.77 7.12 3.66
CA LEU A 119 9.98 7.59 5.03
C LEU A 119 8.87 7.15 6.00
N GLY A 120 7.83 6.46 5.55
CA GLY A 120 6.68 6.08 6.38
C GLY A 120 5.83 7.26 6.88
N ALA A 121 6.14 8.49 6.44
CA ALA A 121 5.42 9.71 6.81
C ALA A 121 4.01 9.78 6.21
N THR A 122 3.79 9.07 5.10
CA THR A 122 2.50 8.95 4.43
C THR A 122 2.18 7.47 4.23
N ARG A 123 0.93 7.12 4.44
CA ARG A 123 0.39 5.77 4.18
C ARG A 123 -0.56 5.84 3.00
N ALA A 124 -0.46 4.88 2.11
CA ALA A 124 -1.34 4.82 0.96
C ALA A 124 -2.02 3.46 0.85
N ALA A 125 -3.21 3.44 0.26
CA ALA A 125 -3.90 2.20 -0.05
C ALA A 125 -4.26 2.16 -1.54
N LEU A 126 -3.95 1.03 -2.17
CA LEU A 126 -4.38 0.76 -3.54
C LEU A 126 -5.79 0.17 -3.49
N VAL A 127 -6.73 0.84 -4.15
CA VAL A 127 -8.11 0.39 -4.28
C VAL A 127 -8.16 -0.69 -5.36
N LEU A 128 -7.93 -1.94 -4.96
CA LEU A 128 -8.10 -3.08 -5.85
C LEU A 128 -9.54 -3.56 -5.74
N PRO A 129 -10.28 -3.60 -6.86
CA PRO A 129 -11.58 -4.26 -6.88
C PRO A 129 -11.39 -5.73 -6.54
N ALA A 130 -12.00 -6.21 -5.49
CA ALA A 130 -11.71 -7.50 -4.87
C ALA A 130 -11.85 -8.73 -5.80
N TRP A 131 -12.37 -8.59 -7.02
CA TRP A 131 -12.73 -9.72 -7.86
C TRP A 131 -12.61 -9.46 -9.37
N THR A 132 -11.85 -8.47 -9.79
CA THR A 132 -11.45 -8.38 -11.19
C THR A 132 -10.38 -9.43 -11.46
N ALA A 133 -10.81 -10.65 -11.71
CA ALA A 133 -9.89 -11.64 -12.24
C ALA A 133 -9.37 -11.15 -13.59
N PRO A 134 -8.05 -11.13 -13.78
CA PRO A 134 -7.50 -10.87 -15.11
C PRO A 134 -8.03 -11.91 -16.09
N ASP A 135 -8.12 -11.54 -17.34
CA ASP A 135 -8.44 -12.46 -18.43
C ASP A 135 -7.34 -13.52 -18.61
N ALA A 136 -7.52 -14.42 -19.55
CA ALA A 136 -6.55 -15.49 -19.84
C ALA A 136 -5.16 -14.94 -20.29
N ALA A 137 -5.08 -13.68 -20.69
CA ALA A 137 -3.83 -12.98 -21.02
C ALA A 137 -3.23 -12.20 -19.82
N GLY A 138 -3.86 -12.28 -18.65
CA GLY A 138 -3.43 -11.53 -17.45
C GLY A 138 -3.81 -10.05 -17.46
N GLN A 139 -4.73 -9.64 -18.34
CA GLN A 139 -5.16 -8.25 -18.46
C GLN A 139 -6.46 -8.00 -17.68
N LEU A 140 -6.50 -6.87 -16.99
CA LEU A 140 -7.74 -6.39 -16.37
C LEU A 140 -8.61 -5.73 -17.44
N SER A 141 -9.84 -6.25 -17.62
CA SER A 141 -10.81 -5.58 -18.48
C SER A 141 -11.21 -4.24 -17.87
N PRO A 142 -11.10 -3.13 -18.61
CA PRO A 142 -11.57 -1.83 -18.13
C PRO A 142 -13.03 -1.84 -17.70
N GLU A 143 -13.86 -2.62 -18.40
CA GLU A 143 -15.30 -2.75 -18.14
C GLU A 143 -15.59 -3.41 -16.79
N ALA A 144 -14.67 -4.20 -16.26
CA ALA A 144 -14.81 -4.86 -14.96
C ALA A 144 -14.55 -3.92 -13.77
N LEU A 145 -13.97 -2.72 -14.01
CA LEU A 145 -13.72 -1.77 -12.93
C LEU A 145 -15.03 -1.12 -12.46
N PRO A 146 -15.30 -1.15 -11.14
CA PRO A 146 -16.52 -0.57 -10.56
C PRO A 146 -16.48 0.96 -10.48
N VAL A 147 -15.32 1.58 -10.83
CA VAL A 147 -15.12 3.02 -10.77
C VAL A 147 -14.86 3.56 -12.16
N TRP A 148 -15.49 4.70 -12.47
CA TRP A 148 -15.21 5.45 -13.69
C TRP A 148 -14.97 6.92 -13.39
N ALA A 149 -14.28 7.58 -14.29
CA ALA A 149 -13.91 8.98 -14.21
C ALA A 149 -14.53 9.76 -15.37
N GLU A 150 -15.15 10.87 -15.08
CA GLU A 150 -15.64 11.86 -16.07
C GLU A 150 -14.80 13.12 -15.98
N ALA A 151 -14.50 13.72 -17.14
CA ALA A 151 -13.84 15.02 -17.21
C ALA A 151 -14.78 16.11 -16.64
N GLY A 152 -14.25 16.94 -15.74
CA GLY A 152 -14.97 18.04 -15.12
C GLY A 152 -14.12 19.31 -15.10
N GLU A 153 -14.68 20.41 -14.60
CA GLU A 153 -13.95 21.66 -14.43
C GLU A 153 -12.77 21.47 -13.47
N GLY A 154 -11.55 21.56 -14.01
CA GLY A 154 -10.32 21.47 -13.22
C GLY A 154 -9.81 20.06 -12.93
N GLY A 155 -10.34 19.01 -13.57
CA GLY A 155 -9.87 17.64 -13.41
C GLY A 155 -10.88 16.56 -13.75
N PHE A 156 -10.95 15.54 -12.91
CA PHE A 156 -11.88 14.41 -13.08
C PHE A 156 -12.77 14.25 -11.85
N VAL A 157 -14.00 13.82 -12.10
CA VAL A 157 -14.93 13.37 -11.07
C VAL A 157 -15.00 11.84 -11.14
N LEU A 158 -14.73 11.19 -10.00
CA LEU A 158 -14.82 9.74 -9.88
C LEU A 158 -16.20 9.32 -9.40
N HIS A 159 -16.75 8.32 -10.05
CA HIS A 159 -18.03 7.70 -9.71
C HIS A 159 -17.85 6.20 -9.50
N GLY A 160 -18.55 5.64 -8.54
CA GLY A 160 -18.52 4.20 -8.29
C GLY A 160 -18.40 3.87 -6.83
N ARG A 161 -18.32 2.57 -6.56
CA ARG A 161 -18.18 2.03 -5.21
C ARG A 161 -17.25 0.83 -5.24
N VAL A 162 -16.32 0.79 -4.30
CA VAL A 162 -15.47 -0.39 -4.04
C VAL A 162 -15.65 -0.81 -2.60
N ASP A 163 -15.99 -2.06 -2.42
CA ASP A 163 -16.08 -2.67 -1.10
C ASP A 163 -14.73 -3.36 -0.76
N GLN A 164 -14.40 -3.41 0.52
CA GLN A 164 -13.22 -4.13 1.05
C GLN A 164 -11.86 -3.62 0.52
N VAL A 165 -11.57 -2.37 0.79
CA VAL A 165 -10.23 -1.80 0.54
C VAL A 165 -9.37 -1.97 1.78
N PHE A 166 -8.26 -2.69 1.65
CA PHE A 166 -7.32 -2.90 2.75
C PHE A 166 -6.73 -1.58 3.24
N ASP A 167 -6.69 -1.40 4.56
CA ASP A 167 -6.10 -0.25 5.27
C ASP A 167 -6.60 1.14 4.82
N ALA A 168 -7.69 1.22 4.05
CA ALA A 168 -8.21 2.49 3.55
C ALA A 168 -8.57 3.48 4.66
N VAL A 169 -8.95 3.00 5.85
CA VAL A 169 -9.35 3.87 6.97
C VAL A 169 -8.16 4.66 7.52
N GLY A 170 -6.98 4.06 7.53
CA GLY A 170 -5.75 4.69 8.03
C GLY A 170 -4.88 5.32 6.93
N ALA A 171 -5.29 5.22 5.67
CA ALA A 171 -4.53 5.76 4.56
C ALA A 171 -4.67 7.28 4.46
N ASP A 172 -3.57 7.95 4.13
CA ASP A 172 -3.52 9.38 3.80
C ASP A 172 -3.84 9.57 2.31
N TRP A 173 -3.46 8.60 1.48
CA TRP A 173 -3.77 8.57 0.05
C TRP A 173 -4.49 7.29 -0.37
N LEU A 174 -5.41 7.44 -1.33
CA LEU A 174 -6.04 6.32 -2.03
C LEU A 174 -5.67 6.35 -3.50
N LEU A 175 -5.12 5.25 -4.00
CA LEU A 175 -4.86 5.04 -5.41
C LEU A 175 -6.03 4.28 -6.01
N VAL A 176 -6.76 4.92 -6.91
CA VAL A 176 -8.01 4.39 -7.47
C VAL A 176 -7.85 4.15 -8.97
N PRO A 177 -7.78 2.91 -9.43
CA PRO A 177 -7.89 2.62 -10.86
C PRO A 177 -9.33 2.85 -11.32
N ALA A 178 -9.50 3.64 -12.38
CA ALA A 178 -10.81 3.94 -12.93
C ALA A 178 -10.78 3.98 -14.47
N ARG A 179 -11.92 3.66 -15.08
CA ARG A 179 -12.15 3.86 -16.50
C ARG A 179 -12.36 5.34 -16.78
N ILE A 180 -11.79 5.84 -17.85
CA ILE A 180 -12.10 7.20 -18.33
C ILE A 180 -13.33 7.12 -19.25
N HIS A 181 -14.36 7.88 -18.91
CA HIS A 181 -15.60 7.95 -19.69
C HIS A 181 -15.55 9.15 -20.66
N ASP A 182 -14.69 9.03 -21.67
CA ASP A 182 -14.47 10.07 -22.68
C ASP A 182 -14.76 9.60 -24.11
N GLY A 183 -15.37 8.42 -24.26
CA GLY A 183 -15.66 7.79 -25.56
C GLY A 183 -14.48 7.05 -26.20
N ALA A 184 -13.24 7.29 -25.76
CA ALA A 184 -12.05 6.58 -26.22
C ALA A 184 -11.71 5.35 -25.36
N GLY A 185 -12.27 5.29 -24.15
CA GLY A 185 -12.14 4.15 -23.22
C GLY A 185 -10.71 3.91 -22.74
N GLY A 186 -10.26 4.66 -21.75
CA GLY A 186 -8.94 4.50 -21.14
C GLY A 186 -9.01 4.00 -19.71
N LEU A 187 -7.87 3.51 -19.20
CA LEU A 187 -7.62 3.27 -17.78
C LEU A 187 -6.68 4.34 -17.24
N ALA A 188 -6.99 4.84 -16.06
CA ALA A 188 -6.10 5.72 -15.32
C ALA A 188 -6.05 5.34 -13.85
N LEU A 189 -4.92 5.63 -13.22
CA LEU A 189 -4.74 5.53 -11.78
C LEU A 189 -4.87 6.94 -11.19
N PHE A 190 -5.87 7.14 -10.35
CA PHE A 190 -6.14 8.41 -9.69
C PHE A 190 -5.60 8.38 -8.26
N LEU A 191 -4.84 9.41 -7.91
CA LEU A 191 -4.39 9.64 -6.54
C LEU A 191 -5.37 10.59 -5.85
N LEU A 192 -6.04 10.09 -4.82
CA LEU A 192 -6.97 10.87 -4.01
C LEU A 192 -6.35 11.12 -2.64
N ASP A 193 -6.42 12.37 -2.19
CA ASP A 193 -6.24 12.68 -0.77
C ASP A 193 -7.39 12.04 0.02
N ALA A 194 -7.05 11.29 1.04
CA ALA A 194 -8.03 10.59 1.87
C ALA A 194 -8.95 11.54 2.67
N ALA A 195 -8.58 12.82 2.80
CA ALA A 195 -9.40 13.89 3.34
C ALA A 195 -10.32 14.55 2.28
N ALA A 196 -10.23 14.13 0.99
CA ALA A 196 -11.05 14.69 -0.06
C ALA A 196 -12.55 14.57 0.26
N ARG A 197 -13.30 15.65 0.00
CA ARG A 197 -14.70 15.87 0.39
C ARG A 197 -15.55 14.82 -0.29
N ALA A 198 -15.82 14.04 -0.71
CA ALA A 198 -16.75 13.08 -1.33
C ALA A 198 -16.36 11.62 -1.08
N LEU A 199 -15.32 11.37 -0.32
CA LEU A 199 -14.97 10.02 0.08
C LEU A 199 -15.88 9.56 1.21
N TYR A 200 -16.80 8.64 0.92
CA TYR A 200 -17.57 7.96 1.93
C TYR A 200 -16.91 6.61 2.25
N ARG A 201 -16.37 6.48 3.46
CA ARG A 201 -15.80 5.24 3.95
C ARG A 201 -16.76 4.61 4.94
N ARG A 202 -17.21 3.40 4.66
CA ARG A 202 -18.03 2.62 5.58
C ARG A 202 -17.31 1.32 5.91
N TRP A 203 -17.19 1.08 7.21
CA TRP A 203 -16.78 -0.22 7.71
C TRP A 203 -17.98 -1.16 7.70
N SER A 204 -17.82 -2.36 7.15
CA SER A 204 -18.74 -3.49 7.37
C SER A 204 -18.08 -4.46 8.34
N ARG A 205 -18.78 -4.78 9.41
CA ARG A 205 -18.35 -5.83 10.35
C ARG A 205 -18.51 -7.20 9.71
#